data_a0864ac93c8e73c0ef3d1b60223d4d6c
#
_entry.id   a0864ac93c8e73c0ef3d1b60223d4d6c
#
_cell.length_a   1.000
_cell.length_b   1.000
_cell.length_c   1.000
_cell.angle_alpha   90.00
_cell.angle_beta   90.00
_cell.angle_gamma   90.00
#
_symmetry.space_group_name_H-M   'P 1'
#
loop_
_entity.id
_entity.type
_entity.pdbx_description
1 polymer ?
#
loop_
_entity_poly.entity_id
_entity_poly.type
_entity_poly.pdbx_seq_one_letter_code
_entity_poly.pdbx_strand_id
1 'polypeptide(L)'
;MKVTPDDYGRRCQFDHFCKLVLYHEAVDYFRERKRQRGWETSFETLPLSELDTLCTIDQYPSDSFIFPAYGCELQISDGLVAAAFASLPQPGQSILILHCVLKLTDGEIGAVVGMSRSAVQWHRTKTLETMRTRLTGGIAE
;
A
#
# COMPACT_ATOMS: atom_id res chain seq x y z
N MET A 1 60.84 -12.23 25.17
CA MET A 1 59.90 -11.32 25.87
C MET A 1 59.71 -11.85 27.28
N LYS A 2 60.11 -11.13 28.34
CA LYS A 2 59.84 -11.50 29.73
C LYS A 2 58.36 -11.17 30.04
N VAL A 3 57.52 -12.19 30.09
CA VAL A 3 56.16 -12.07 30.53
C VAL A 3 56.15 -11.74 32.02
N THR A 4 55.73 -10.55 32.39
CA THR A 4 55.58 -10.20 33.82
C THR A 4 54.37 -10.95 34.38
N PRO A 5 54.37 -11.29 35.71
CA PRO A 5 53.25 -12.00 36.35
C PRO A 5 51.92 -11.26 36.20
N ASP A 6 51.96 -9.94 36.07
CA ASP A 6 50.80 -9.06 35.90
C ASP A 6 50.20 -9.17 34.47
N ASP A 7 51.00 -9.44 33.45
CA ASP A 7 50.57 -9.64 32.07
C ASP A 7 49.82 -10.97 31.85
N TYR A 8 50.22 -12.01 32.58
CA TYR A 8 49.52 -13.29 32.55
C TYR A 8 48.13 -13.19 33.19
N GLY A 9 48.02 -12.50 34.31
CA GLY A 9 46.73 -12.28 34.98
C GLY A 9 45.76 -11.51 34.11
N ARG A 10 46.21 -10.45 33.40
CA ARG A 10 45.39 -9.66 32.50
C ARG A 10 44.93 -10.49 31.26
N ARG A 11 45.78 -11.33 30.72
CA ARG A 11 45.41 -12.22 29.61
C ARG A 11 44.33 -13.22 30.03
N CYS A 12 44.43 -13.81 31.22
CA CYS A 12 43.41 -14.71 31.73
C CYS A 12 42.07 -13.99 31.97
N GLN A 13 42.10 -12.76 32.51
CA GLN A 13 40.91 -11.95 32.67
C GLN A 13 40.27 -11.59 31.35
N PHE A 14 41.08 -11.23 30.36
CA PHE A 14 40.58 -10.92 29.02
C PHE A 14 39.99 -12.14 28.32
N ASP A 15 40.67 -13.31 28.41
CA ASP A 15 40.14 -14.56 27.86
C ASP A 15 38.79 -14.93 28.49
N HIS A 16 38.71 -14.83 29.83
CA HIS A 16 37.44 -15.06 30.54
C HIS A 16 36.34 -14.11 30.10
N PHE A 17 36.65 -12.81 29.96
CA PHE A 17 35.72 -11.82 29.50
C PHE A 17 35.22 -12.13 28.08
N CYS A 18 36.13 -12.44 27.13
CA CYS A 18 35.76 -12.79 25.77
C CYS A 18 34.83 -14.03 25.74
N LYS A 19 35.16 -15.06 26.50
CA LYS A 19 34.30 -16.25 26.58
C LYS A 19 32.92 -15.94 27.15
N LEU A 20 32.85 -15.08 28.16
CA LEU A 20 31.58 -14.65 28.74
C LEU A 20 30.71 -13.87 27.73
N VAL A 21 31.31 -12.93 27.00
CA VAL A 21 30.62 -12.16 25.98
C VAL A 21 30.09 -13.08 24.89
N LEU A 22 30.93 -13.97 24.36
CA LEU A 22 30.52 -14.94 23.33
C LEU A 22 29.39 -15.86 23.81
N TYR A 23 29.43 -16.28 25.06
CA TYR A 23 28.37 -17.10 25.66
C TYR A 23 27.03 -16.32 25.70
N HIS A 24 27.05 -15.06 26.16
CA HIS A 24 25.86 -14.23 26.23
C HIS A 24 25.27 -13.97 24.85
N GLU A 25 26.12 -13.61 23.87
CA GLU A 25 25.69 -13.41 22.49
C GLU A 25 25.08 -14.69 21.88
N ALA A 26 25.69 -15.85 22.13
CA ALA A 26 25.12 -17.11 21.68
C ALA A 26 23.75 -17.40 22.28
N VAL A 27 23.60 -17.17 23.59
CA VAL A 27 22.31 -17.35 24.28
C VAL A 27 21.25 -16.42 23.73
N ASP A 28 21.60 -15.15 23.51
CA ASP A 28 20.66 -14.16 22.98
C ASP A 28 20.30 -14.45 21.51
N TYR A 29 21.25 -14.90 20.70
CA TYR A 29 20.97 -15.39 19.34
C TYR A 29 19.98 -16.56 19.33
N PHE A 30 20.15 -17.56 20.19
CA PHE A 30 19.23 -18.70 20.27
C PHE A 30 17.85 -18.32 20.80
N ARG A 31 17.77 -17.37 21.73
CA ARG A 31 16.49 -16.82 22.22
C ARG A 31 15.75 -16.10 21.11
N GLU A 32 16.45 -15.24 20.37
CA GLU A 32 15.88 -14.51 19.25
C GLU A 32 15.39 -15.47 18.15
N ARG A 33 16.21 -16.44 17.77
CA ARG A 33 15.83 -17.44 16.78
C ARG A 33 14.64 -18.31 17.20
N LYS A 34 14.56 -18.63 18.52
CA LYS A 34 13.39 -19.33 19.06
C LYS A 34 12.13 -18.49 18.97
N ARG A 35 12.24 -17.17 19.22
CA ARG A 35 11.14 -16.22 19.11
C ARG A 35 10.68 -16.09 17.66
N GLN A 36 11.60 -15.95 16.71
CA GLN A 36 11.31 -15.85 15.27
C GLN A 36 10.59 -17.10 14.75
N ARG A 37 11.05 -18.29 15.13
CA ARG A 37 10.40 -19.57 14.73
C ARG A 37 8.94 -19.67 15.17
N GLY A 38 8.54 -18.97 16.23
CA GLY A 38 7.14 -18.91 16.64
C GLY A 38 6.25 -18.04 15.74
N TRP A 39 6.87 -17.22 14.87
CA TRP A 39 6.20 -16.28 13.95
C TRP A 39 6.34 -16.72 12.50
N GLU A 40 7.24 -17.63 12.20
CA GLU A 40 7.46 -18.20 10.88
C GLU A 40 6.56 -19.42 10.70
N THR A 41 5.76 -19.43 9.67
CA THR A 41 4.95 -20.59 9.28
C THR A 41 5.43 -21.07 7.90
N SER A 42 5.61 -22.36 7.74
CA SER A 42 5.97 -22.94 6.45
C SER A 42 4.79 -22.88 5.49
N PHE A 43 5.04 -22.54 4.23
CA PHE A 43 4.02 -22.55 3.17
C PHE A 43 3.33 -23.93 3.02
N GLU A 44 4.05 -25.00 3.31
CA GLU A 44 3.52 -26.36 3.25
C GLU A 44 2.46 -26.64 4.33
N THR A 45 2.49 -25.89 5.44
CA THR A 45 1.57 -26.07 6.56
C THR A 45 0.41 -25.07 6.54
N LEU A 46 0.44 -24.09 5.60
CA LEU A 46 -0.64 -23.11 5.46
C LEU A 46 -1.86 -23.76 4.78
N PRO A 47 -3.08 -23.52 5.29
CA PRO A 47 -4.29 -23.93 4.61
C PRO A 47 -4.44 -23.18 3.28
N LEU A 48 -5.05 -23.82 2.28
CA LEU A 48 -5.25 -23.24 0.94
C LEU A 48 -5.96 -21.89 0.96
N SER A 49 -6.90 -21.70 1.90
CA SER A 49 -7.61 -20.43 2.07
C SER A 49 -6.70 -19.26 2.46
N GLU A 50 -5.62 -19.53 3.20
CA GLU A 50 -4.63 -18.51 3.57
C GLU A 50 -3.60 -18.30 2.43
N LEU A 51 -3.23 -19.37 1.73
CA LEU A 51 -2.36 -19.28 0.55
C LEU A 51 -2.99 -18.42 -0.55
N ASP A 52 -4.30 -18.55 -0.78
CA ASP A 52 -5.02 -17.74 -1.77
C ASP A 52 -5.03 -16.24 -1.42
N THR A 53 -4.93 -15.88 -0.14
CA THR A 53 -4.84 -14.47 0.29
C THR A 53 -3.44 -13.87 0.13
N LEU A 54 -2.42 -14.70 -0.03
CA LEU A 54 -1.02 -14.27 -0.20
C LEU A 54 -0.65 -13.99 -1.66
N CYS A 55 -1.59 -14.19 -2.60
CA CYS A 55 -1.33 -13.88 -4.00
C CYS A 55 -1.31 -12.37 -4.24
N THR A 56 -0.32 -11.91 -5.00
CA THR A 56 -0.25 -10.56 -5.52
C THR A 56 -0.68 -10.60 -6.99
N ILE A 57 -1.68 -9.81 -7.34
CA ILE A 57 -2.08 -9.66 -8.74
C ILE A 57 -1.17 -8.59 -9.35
N ASP A 58 -0.39 -8.97 -10.35
CA ASP A 58 0.43 -8.03 -11.10
C ASP A 58 -0.49 -7.09 -11.88
N GLN A 59 -0.30 -5.79 -11.68
CA GLN A 59 -1.03 -4.75 -12.40
C GLN A 59 -0.11 -4.12 -13.42
N TYR A 60 -0.44 -4.29 -14.69
CA TYR A 60 0.27 -3.64 -15.79
C TYR A 60 -0.45 -2.37 -16.25
N PRO A 61 0.26 -1.35 -16.74
CA PRO A 61 -0.36 -0.16 -17.30
C PRO A 61 -1.35 -0.46 -18.44
N SER A 62 -1.16 -1.57 -19.16
CA SER A 62 -2.07 -2.07 -20.20
C SER A 62 -3.43 -2.54 -19.66
N ASP A 63 -3.52 -2.85 -18.38
CA ASP A 63 -4.73 -3.40 -17.75
C ASP A 63 -5.62 -2.31 -17.16
N SER A 64 -5.30 -1.04 -17.42
CA SER A 64 -6.03 0.10 -16.91
C SER A 64 -6.58 0.99 -18.04
N PHE A 65 -7.76 1.54 -17.79
CA PHE A 65 -8.40 2.55 -18.64
C PHE A 65 -7.97 3.93 -18.17
N ILE A 66 -7.47 4.77 -19.08
CA ILE A 66 -6.94 6.09 -18.77
C ILE A 66 -7.93 7.17 -19.22
N PHE A 67 -8.34 8.03 -18.31
CA PHE A 67 -9.24 9.16 -18.57
C PHE A 67 -8.49 10.48 -18.30
N PRO A 68 -8.12 11.23 -19.36
CA PRO A 68 -7.41 12.49 -19.21
C PRO A 68 -8.37 13.67 -19.02
N ALA A 69 -8.03 14.60 -18.13
CA ALA A 69 -8.68 15.91 -18.02
C ALA A 69 -7.72 16.94 -17.39
N TYR A 70 -7.67 18.14 -17.92
CA TYR A 70 -6.87 19.28 -17.41
C TYR A 70 -5.40 18.94 -17.08
N GLY A 71 -4.75 18.15 -17.94
CA GLY A 71 -3.36 17.74 -17.75
C GLY A 71 -3.14 16.65 -16.69
N CYS A 72 -4.22 16.06 -16.16
CA CYS A 72 -4.19 14.93 -15.23
C CYS A 72 -4.81 13.70 -15.87
N GLU A 73 -4.43 12.53 -15.39
CA GLU A 73 -4.92 11.24 -15.85
C GLU A 73 -5.48 10.44 -14.67
N LEU A 74 -6.71 9.94 -14.81
CA LEU A 74 -7.31 9.00 -13.89
C LEU A 74 -7.19 7.60 -14.46
N GLN A 75 -6.54 6.69 -13.74
CA GLN A 75 -6.43 5.28 -14.11
C GLN A 75 -7.50 4.47 -13.36
N ILE A 76 -8.26 3.65 -14.09
CA ILE A 76 -9.27 2.74 -13.56
C ILE A 76 -8.95 1.34 -14.07
N SER A 77 -8.67 0.40 -13.15
CA SER A 77 -8.32 -0.98 -13.50
C SER A 77 -9.54 -1.87 -13.72
N ASP A 78 -10.67 -1.55 -13.09
CA ASP A 78 -11.90 -2.32 -13.22
C ASP A 78 -12.68 -1.89 -14.48
N GLY A 79 -12.94 -2.84 -15.37
CA GLY A 79 -13.64 -2.58 -16.64
C GLY A 79 -15.08 -2.13 -16.45
N LEU A 80 -15.81 -2.62 -15.43
CA LEU A 80 -17.19 -2.20 -15.15
C LEU A 80 -17.22 -0.75 -14.64
N VAL A 81 -16.29 -0.41 -13.76
CA VAL A 81 -16.15 0.96 -13.26
C VAL A 81 -15.71 1.90 -14.36
N ALA A 82 -14.79 1.49 -15.24
CA ALA A 82 -14.34 2.26 -16.38
C ALA A 82 -15.47 2.52 -17.39
N ALA A 83 -16.29 1.51 -17.69
CA ALA A 83 -17.44 1.65 -18.58
C ALA A 83 -18.52 2.58 -17.97
N ALA A 84 -18.79 2.45 -16.66
CA ALA A 84 -19.69 3.34 -15.95
C ALA A 84 -19.18 4.79 -15.98
N PHE A 85 -17.87 5.00 -15.76
CA PHE A 85 -17.23 6.31 -15.80
C PHE A 85 -17.24 6.92 -17.21
N ALA A 86 -16.90 6.15 -18.24
CA ALA A 86 -16.91 6.60 -19.62
C ALA A 86 -18.30 7.10 -20.10
N SER A 87 -19.36 6.55 -19.52
CA SER A 87 -20.74 6.92 -19.86
C SER A 87 -21.25 8.19 -19.16
N LEU A 88 -20.45 8.80 -18.28
CA LEU A 88 -20.78 10.04 -17.59
C LEU A 88 -20.63 11.26 -18.51
N PRO A 89 -21.41 12.35 -18.30
CA PRO A 89 -21.21 13.59 -19.05
C PRO A 89 -19.85 14.21 -18.74
N GLN A 90 -19.24 14.81 -19.74
CA GLN A 90 -17.89 15.40 -19.67
C GLN A 90 -17.65 16.31 -18.43
N PRO A 91 -18.53 17.23 -18.06
CA PRO A 91 -18.32 18.06 -16.87
C PRO A 91 -18.18 17.24 -15.58
N GLY A 92 -18.97 16.18 -15.46
CA GLY A 92 -18.91 15.26 -14.33
C GLY A 92 -17.62 14.46 -14.28
N GLN A 93 -17.15 13.95 -15.43
CA GLN A 93 -15.87 13.25 -15.53
C GLN A 93 -14.71 14.15 -15.11
N SER A 94 -14.63 15.36 -15.65
CA SER A 94 -13.57 16.33 -15.34
C SER A 94 -13.53 16.69 -13.85
N ILE A 95 -14.69 16.94 -13.25
CA ILE A 95 -14.81 17.25 -11.82
C ILE A 95 -14.31 16.08 -10.96
N LEU A 96 -14.69 14.84 -11.28
CA LEU A 96 -14.24 13.66 -10.56
C LEU A 96 -12.74 13.43 -10.73
N ILE A 97 -12.18 13.63 -11.92
CA ILE A 97 -10.73 13.50 -12.17
C ILE A 97 -9.95 14.50 -11.30
N LEU A 98 -10.33 15.79 -11.33
CA LEU A 98 -9.67 16.82 -10.52
C LEU A 98 -9.78 16.53 -9.01
N HIS A 99 -10.93 16.05 -8.57
CA HIS A 99 -11.13 15.69 -7.17
C HIS A 99 -10.34 14.45 -6.75
N CYS A 100 -10.32 13.40 -7.56
CA CYS A 100 -9.66 12.13 -7.22
C CYS A 100 -8.14 12.18 -7.37
N VAL A 101 -7.63 12.80 -8.43
CA VAL A 101 -6.20 12.83 -8.74
C VAL A 101 -5.48 13.95 -7.98
N LEU A 102 -5.97 15.19 -8.09
CA LEU A 102 -5.33 16.35 -7.45
C LEU A 102 -5.83 16.65 -6.03
N LYS A 103 -6.86 15.94 -5.56
CA LYS A 103 -7.47 16.18 -4.23
C LYS A 103 -7.95 17.61 -4.02
N LEU A 104 -8.35 18.30 -5.10
CA LEU A 104 -8.84 19.66 -5.04
C LEU A 104 -10.20 19.75 -4.35
N THR A 105 -10.43 20.86 -3.66
CA THR A 105 -11.73 21.20 -3.08
C THR A 105 -12.72 21.67 -4.13
N ASP A 106 -14.01 21.58 -3.85
CA ASP A 106 -15.06 22.00 -4.81
C ASP A 106 -14.91 23.48 -5.26
N GLY A 107 -14.34 24.35 -4.41
CA GLY A 107 -14.06 25.74 -4.74
C GLY A 107 -12.88 25.88 -5.72
N GLU A 108 -11.81 25.14 -5.53
CA GLU A 108 -10.64 25.13 -6.40
C GLU A 108 -10.98 24.52 -7.77
N ILE A 109 -11.75 23.41 -7.77
CA ILE A 109 -12.28 22.82 -9.01
C ILE A 109 -13.14 23.85 -9.76
N GLY A 110 -13.99 24.58 -9.05
CA GLY A 110 -14.81 25.63 -9.64
C GLY A 110 -13.99 26.72 -10.33
N ALA A 111 -12.86 27.12 -9.74
CA ALA A 111 -11.94 28.09 -10.33
C ALA A 111 -11.28 27.55 -11.62
N VAL A 112 -10.96 26.25 -11.68
CA VAL A 112 -10.35 25.59 -12.85
C VAL A 112 -11.36 25.40 -13.98
N VAL A 113 -12.57 24.95 -13.64
CA VAL A 113 -13.62 24.59 -14.63
C VAL A 113 -14.49 25.77 -15.02
N GLY A 114 -14.41 26.90 -14.30
CA GLY A 114 -15.23 28.09 -14.53
C GLY A 114 -16.66 27.96 -13.97
N MET A 115 -16.85 27.20 -12.89
CA MET A 115 -18.14 26.97 -12.23
C MET A 115 -18.16 27.48 -10.77
N SER A 116 -19.35 27.76 -10.24
CA SER A 116 -19.48 28.05 -8.83
C SER A 116 -19.24 26.79 -7.98
N ARG A 117 -18.78 26.97 -6.74
CA ARG A 117 -18.58 25.87 -5.77
C ARG A 117 -19.83 24.98 -5.62
N SER A 118 -21.01 25.61 -5.55
CA SER A 118 -22.28 24.88 -5.40
C SER A 118 -22.61 24.05 -6.64
N ALA A 119 -22.32 24.57 -7.84
CA ALA A 119 -22.49 23.84 -9.08
C ALA A 119 -21.56 22.62 -9.16
N VAL A 120 -20.31 22.78 -8.79
CA VAL A 120 -19.33 21.68 -8.72
C VAL A 120 -19.79 20.59 -7.73
N GLN A 121 -20.23 20.98 -6.55
CA GLN A 121 -20.75 20.06 -5.54
C GLN A 121 -21.96 19.27 -6.06
N TRP A 122 -22.90 19.96 -6.72
CA TRP A 122 -24.08 19.33 -7.32
C TRP A 122 -23.69 18.32 -8.40
N HIS A 123 -22.83 18.73 -9.35
CA HIS A 123 -22.34 17.85 -10.40
C HIS A 123 -21.62 16.62 -9.83
N ARG A 124 -20.73 16.81 -8.85
CA ARG A 124 -20.01 15.73 -8.19
C ARG A 124 -20.95 14.71 -7.56
N THR A 125 -21.91 15.18 -6.76
CA THR A 125 -22.89 14.32 -6.08
C THR A 125 -23.74 13.55 -7.09
N LYS A 126 -24.29 14.24 -8.08
CA LYS A 126 -25.14 13.63 -9.10
C LYS A 126 -24.37 12.60 -9.96
N THR A 127 -23.13 12.90 -10.29
CA THR A 127 -22.26 12.02 -11.06
C THR A 127 -21.96 10.74 -10.30
N LEU A 128 -21.62 10.84 -9.00
CA LEU A 128 -21.41 9.68 -8.13
C LEU A 128 -22.67 8.83 -7.94
N GLU A 129 -23.83 9.45 -7.79
CA GLU A 129 -25.11 8.72 -7.73
C GLU A 129 -25.39 7.97 -9.03
N THR A 130 -25.14 8.59 -10.17
CA THR A 130 -25.30 7.94 -11.49
C THR A 130 -24.35 6.74 -11.63
N MET A 131 -23.10 6.87 -11.19
CA MET A 131 -22.16 5.75 -11.17
C MET A 131 -22.65 4.62 -10.28
N ARG A 132 -23.06 4.93 -9.05
CA ARG A 132 -23.61 3.91 -8.12
C ARG A 132 -24.79 3.16 -8.72
N THR A 133 -25.74 3.87 -9.29
CA THR A 133 -26.92 3.26 -9.90
C THR A 133 -26.55 2.32 -11.05
N ARG A 134 -25.55 2.67 -11.86
CA ARG A 134 -25.08 1.83 -12.94
C ARG A 134 -24.32 0.59 -12.48
N LEU A 135 -23.49 0.74 -11.44
CA LEU A 135 -22.74 -0.37 -10.85
C LEU A 135 -23.66 -1.33 -10.07
N THR A 136 -24.68 -0.82 -9.38
CA THR A 136 -25.66 -1.66 -8.67
C THR A 136 -26.73 -2.26 -9.59
N GLY A 137 -27.13 -1.56 -10.65
CA GLY A 137 -28.09 -2.06 -11.63
C GLY A 137 -27.53 -3.12 -12.60
N GLY A 138 -26.22 -3.26 -12.72
CA GLY A 138 -25.55 -4.31 -13.50
C GLY A 138 -25.42 -5.66 -12.79
N ILE A 139 -25.85 -5.75 -11.51
CA ILE A 139 -25.82 -6.99 -10.71
C ILE A 139 -27.18 -7.74 -10.76
N ALA A 140 -28.15 -7.18 -11.49
CA ALA A 140 -29.52 -7.75 -11.59
C ALA A 140 -29.80 -8.41 -12.94
N GLU A 141 -28.85 -9.21 -13.49
CA GLU A 141 -29.10 -10.22 -14.53
C GLU A 141 -28.24 -11.46 -14.28
#